data_7ca588d2cf77d9544e2a56d0dda936d5
#
_entry.id   7ca588d2cf77d9544e2a56d0dda936d5
#
_cell.length_a   1.000
_cell.length_b   1.000
_cell.length_c   1.000
_cell.angle_alpha   90.00
_cell.angle_beta   90.00
_cell.angle_gamma   90.00
#
_symmetry.space_group_name_H-M   'P 1'
#
loop_
_entity.id
_entity.type
_entity.pdbx_description
1 polymer ?
#
loop_
_entity_poly.entity_id
_entity_poly.type
_entity_poly.pdbx_seq_one_letter_code
_entity_poly.pdbx_strand_id
1 'polypeptide(L)'
;MREFEIGVIGAGINGVLISYFLLESGFKNIALFEKRYPGSGGTFRCATGIRPSFTSREHVEAMKRSIELWDYLSKRFNFEYRRDGYLWILNRERDVSIFEKIIDFQRSLGLQTRFVSPEEIREIVPYMNTSSIIAGVYDPLAGKADNFKALLNVLNYVVKNGVKLYTNTFVNKIIVENSRLKGIETSNGFFKVNTLIVASGTGSRDLLKTINIDLPIENVPKHALITEAYKYCIKPLIIDWSSSSYFVQVFHGGLLIGAEMEEKPGGRAVNKISYLYRALNIWIKYFPWLAETHVLRYWTGYYDMTPDHHPIIGPVDEVDNLYLATGFSGHGFMMAPAVAESIRDYVLYGKPKLEVMENMKLERFRKQRLIKEIIVFG
;
A
#
# COMPACT_ATOMS: atom_id res chain seq x y z
N MET A 1 3.47 -33.75 12.23
CA MET A 1 2.53 -32.67 11.89
C MET A 1 3.24 -31.34 12.12
N ARG A 2 3.17 -30.39 11.16
CA ARG A 2 3.81 -29.07 11.33
C ARG A 2 2.83 -28.18 12.07
N GLU A 3 3.23 -27.70 13.24
CA GLU A 3 2.38 -26.92 14.15
C GLU A 3 3.03 -25.56 14.46
N PHE A 4 2.25 -24.49 14.33
CA PHE A 4 2.66 -23.12 14.60
C PHE A 4 1.65 -22.39 15.48
N GLU A 5 2.16 -21.54 16.34
CA GLU A 5 1.32 -20.65 17.14
C GLU A 5 0.63 -19.62 16.23
N ILE A 6 1.38 -19.05 15.29
CA ILE A 6 0.87 -18.05 14.35
C ILE A 6 1.22 -18.45 12.92
N GLY A 7 0.23 -18.40 12.03
CA GLY A 7 0.39 -18.45 10.58
C GLY A 7 0.09 -17.10 9.94
N VAL A 8 0.97 -16.63 9.08
CA VAL A 8 0.76 -15.41 8.27
C VAL A 8 0.75 -15.79 6.80
N ILE A 9 -0.30 -15.45 6.06
CA ILE A 9 -0.43 -15.77 4.63
C ILE A 9 -0.11 -14.53 3.80
N GLY A 10 0.92 -14.62 2.97
CA GLY A 10 1.44 -13.56 2.11
C GLY A 10 2.70 -12.91 2.65
N ALA A 11 3.82 -13.06 1.93
CA ALA A 11 5.10 -12.43 2.25
C ALA A 11 5.31 -11.13 1.46
N GLY A 12 4.25 -10.32 1.32
CA GLY A 12 4.33 -8.92 0.96
C GLY A 12 4.72 -8.08 2.18
N ILE A 13 4.82 -6.75 2.00
CA ILE A 13 5.26 -5.85 3.07
C ILE A 13 4.37 -5.95 4.31
N ASN A 14 3.05 -6.12 4.16
CA ASN A 14 2.14 -6.25 5.30
C ASN A 14 2.43 -7.54 6.10
N GLY A 15 2.49 -8.71 5.44
CA GLY A 15 2.76 -9.97 6.14
C GLY A 15 4.14 -10.02 6.78
N VAL A 16 5.15 -9.44 6.14
CA VAL A 16 6.52 -9.37 6.69
C VAL A 16 6.58 -8.46 7.92
N LEU A 17 5.97 -7.26 7.86
CA LEU A 17 5.92 -6.36 9.01
C LEU A 17 5.05 -6.89 10.14
N ILE A 18 3.92 -7.55 9.84
CA ILE A 18 3.10 -8.24 10.85
C ILE A 18 3.96 -9.30 11.57
N SER A 19 4.68 -10.13 10.81
CA SER A 19 5.58 -11.13 11.40
C SER A 19 6.68 -10.49 12.26
N TYR A 20 7.21 -9.33 11.85
CA TYR A 20 8.18 -8.56 12.61
C TYR A 20 7.60 -8.07 13.95
N PHE A 21 6.45 -7.39 13.94
CA PHE A 21 5.86 -6.84 15.16
C PHE A 21 5.42 -7.94 16.13
N LEU A 22 4.93 -9.07 15.65
CA LEU A 22 4.59 -10.22 16.48
C LEU A 22 5.86 -10.86 17.08
N LEU A 23 6.92 -11.02 16.29
CA LEU A 23 8.20 -11.53 16.76
C LEU A 23 8.81 -10.65 17.88
N GLU A 24 8.82 -9.32 17.69
CA GLU A 24 9.30 -8.36 18.69
C GLU A 24 8.42 -8.33 19.95
N SER A 25 7.18 -8.80 19.84
CA SER A 25 6.25 -8.93 20.97
C SER A 25 6.38 -10.27 21.73
N GLY A 26 7.36 -11.11 21.35
CA GLY A 26 7.67 -12.33 22.08
C GLY A 26 7.17 -13.63 21.44
N PHE A 27 6.38 -13.58 20.37
CA PHE A 27 5.96 -14.79 19.65
C PHE A 27 7.17 -15.41 18.93
N LYS A 28 7.43 -16.69 19.14
CA LYS A 28 8.61 -17.39 18.58
C LYS A 28 8.25 -18.42 17.52
N ASN A 29 7.02 -18.94 17.53
CA ASN A 29 6.60 -20.02 16.65
C ASN A 29 5.67 -19.47 15.54
N ILE A 30 6.27 -18.70 14.60
CA ILE A 30 5.58 -18.04 13.50
C ILE A 30 5.94 -18.69 12.18
N ALA A 31 4.94 -19.01 11.34
CA ALA A 31 5.11 -19.43 9.95
C ALA A 31 4.59 -18.34 9.00
N LEU A 32 5.38 -17.98 7.99
CA LEU A 32 5.04 -17.07 6.92
C LEU A 32 4.94 -17.83 5.59
N PHE A 33 3.75 -17.86 4.99
CA PHE A 33 3.46 -18.60 3.77
C PHE A 33 3.40 -17.67 2.56
N GLU A 34 4.10 -18.03 1.48
CA GLU A 34 4.11 -17.26 0.24
C GLU A 34 3.99 -18.20 -0.96
N LYS A 35 3.03 -17.90 -1.85
CA LYS A 35 2.76 -18.73 -3.03
C LYS A 35 3.88 -18.73 -4.09
N ARG A 36 4.68 -17.68 -4.13
CA ARG A 36 5.81 -17.52 -5.06
C ARG A 36 7.07 -17.14 -4.28
N TYR A 37 7.53 -15.92 -4.48
CA TYR A 37 8.64 -15.31 -3.78
C TYR A 37 8.18 -14.04 -3.04
N PRO A 38 8.81 -13.69 -1.92
CA PRO A 38 8.44 -12.51 -1.14
C PRO A 38 8.39 -11.24 -1.99
N GLY A 39 7.36 -10.42 -1.79
CA GLY A 39 7.16 -9.18 -2.54
C GLY A 39 6.59 -9.37 -3.95
N SER A 40 6.36 -10.59 -4.42
CA SER A 40 5.87 -10.89 -5.78
C SER A 40 4.50 -10.31 -6.13
N GLY A 41 3.74 -9.86 -5.14
CA GLY A 41 2.45 -9.18 -5.29
C GLY A 41 2.55 -7.69 -5.54
N GLY A 42 1.76 -6.89 -4.82
CA GLY A 42 1.72 -5.43 -4.92
C GLY A 42 3.02 -4.74 -4.48
N THR A 43 3.75 -5.28 -3.50
CA THR A 43 4.92 -4.63 -2.89
C THR A 43 6.00 -4.23 -3.88
N PHE A 44 6.42 -5.13 -4.79
CA PHE A 44 7.45 -4.81 -5.80
C PHE A 44 6.88 -4.17 -7.07
N ARG A 45 5.58 -3.84 -7.09
CA ARG A 45 4.92 -3.15 -8.21
C ARG A 45 4.43 -1.76 -7.84
N CYS A 46 4.58 -1.34 -6.57
CA CYS A 46 4.04 -0.08 -6.07
C CYS A 46 4.88 1.14 -6.45
N ALA A 47 4.26 2.31 -6.34
CA ALA A 47 4.89 3.61 -6.58
C ALA A 47 5.81 4.07 -5.44
N THR A 48 6.00 3.28 -4.40
CA THR A 48 6.86 3.55 -3.23
C THR A 48 6.46 4.74 -2.36
N GLY A 49 5.41 5.47 -2.73
CA GLY A 49 4.98 6.68 -2.05
C GLY A 49 4.35 6.42 -0.68
N ILE A 50 4.51 7.40 0.21
CA ILE A 50 3.99 7.38 1.59
C ILE A 50 3.48 8.80 1.88
N ARG A 51 2.17 8.96 2.12
CA ARG A 51 1.55 10.27 2.35
C ARG A 51 0.45 10.22 3.41
N PRO A 52 0.29 11.25 4.24
CA PRO A 52 -0.86 11.39 5.15
C PRO A 52 -2.02 12.19 4.53
N SER A 53 -1.82 12.84 3.39
CA SER A 53 -2.78 13.74 2.74
C SER A 53 -3.96 13.00 2.10
N PHE A 54 -4.83 12.46 2.95
CA PHE A 54 -6.11 11.83 2.63
C PHE A 54 -7.31 12.69 3.03
N THR A 55 -8.53 12.22 2.75
CA THR A 55 -9.80 12.94 3.00
C THR A 55 -10.70 12.27 4.04
N SER A 56 -10.20 11.21 4.69
CA SER A 56 -10.83 10.58 5.85
C SER A 56 -9.93 10.67 7.06
N ARG A 57 -10.52 10.85 8.24
CA ARG A 57 -9.78 10.88 9.50
C ARG A 57 -9.02 9.58 9.74
N GLU A 58 -9.66 8.47 9.43
CA GLU A 58 -9.09 7.13 9.59
C GLU A 58 -7.79 6.97 8.82
N HIS A 59 -7.76 7.36 7.54
CA HIS A 59 -6.54 7.31 6.74
C HIS A 59 -5.49 8.29 7.27
N VAL A 60 -5.86 9.55 7.54
CA VAL A 60 -4.91 10.57 8.01
C VAL A 60 -4.22 10.12 9.30
N GLU A 61 -4.98 9.67 10.31
CA GLU A 61 -4.39 9.24 11.59
C GLU A 61 -3.57 7.95 11.45
N ALA A 62 -4.06 6.98 10.67
CA ALA A 62 -3.30 5.76 10.39
C ALA A 62 -1.99 6.08 9.66
N MET A 63 -2.00 7.02 8.72
CA MET A 63 -0.81 7.41 7.97
C MET A 63 0.16 8.24 8.77
N LYS A 64 -0.30 9.12 9.67
CA LYS A 64 0.58 9.81 10.63
C LYS A 64 1.38 8.79 11.45
N ARG A 65 0.67 7.78 12.01
CA ARG A 65 1.35 6.69 12.73
C ARG A 65 2.29 5.89 11.84
N SER A 66 1.86 5.57 10.63
CA SER A 66 2.68 4.83 9.67
C SER A 66 3.99 5.55 9.32
N ILE A 67 3.96 6.87 9.14
CA ILE A 67 5.12 7.72 8.85
C ILE A 67 6.15 7.66 9.99
N GLU A 68 5.69 7.75 11.25
CA GLU A 68 6.58 7.59 12.42
C GLU A 68 7.26 6.22 12.41
N LEU A 69 6.50 5.18 12.12
CA LEU A 69 7.03 3.82 12.05
C LEU A 69 7.97 3.61 10.85
N TRP A 70 7.69 4.25 9.70
CA TRP A 70 8.62 4.23 8.56
C TRP A 70 9.97 4.89 8.90
N ASP A 71 9.99 6.01 9.64
CA ASP A 71 11.22 6.62 10.16
C ASP A 71 12.00 5.67 11.07
N TYR A 72 11.30 5.01 11.98
CA TYR A 72 11.93 4.02 12.87
C TYR A 72 12.50 2.83 12.10
N LEU A 73 11.68 2.20 11.24
CA LEU A 73 12.05 0.99 10.49
C LEU A 73 13.20 1.26 9.51
N SER A 74 13.22 2.43 8.86
CA SER A 74 14.29 2.78 7.92
C SER A 74 15.66 2.84 8.58
N LYS A 75 15.73 3.40 9.78
CA LYS A 75 16.96 3.45 10.59
C LYS A 75 17.36 2.07 11.11
N ARG A 76 16.38 1.31 11.64
CA ARG A 76 16.62 -0.01 12.21
C ARG A 76 17.09 -1.02 11.16
N PHE A 77 16.56 -0.97 9.96
CA PHE A 77 16.82 -1.94 8.90
C PHE A 77 17.65 -1.40 7.73
N ASN A 78 18.18 -0.19 7.87
CA ASN A 78 19.09 0.44 6.89
C ASN A 78 18.56 0.39 5.45
N PHE A 79 17.43 1.06 5.21
CA PHE A 79 16.90 1.30 3.88
C PHE A 79 16.54 2.79 3.70
N GLU A 80 16.52 3.26 2.46
CA GLU A 80 16.17 4.65 2.18
C GLU A 80 14.68 4.90 2.42
N TYR A 81 14.41 5.85 3.28
CA TYR A 81 13.13 6.54 3.43
C TYR A 81 13.39 8.05 3.53
N ARG A 82 12.73 8.83 2.70
CA ARG A 82 12.89 10.28 2.71
C ARG A 82 11.52 10.95 2.67
N ARG A 83 11.36 11.99 3.49
CA ARG A 83 10.21 12.90 3.45
C ARG A 83 10.47 14.00 2.44
N ASP A 84 10.54 13.64 1.18
CA ASP A 84 10.80 14.55 0.05
C ASP A 84 9.54 15.28 -0.42
N GLY A 85 8.39 15.01 0.20
CA GLY A 85 7.10 15.60 -0.07
C GLY A 85 6.30 14.90 -1.16
N TYR A 86 5.02 15.33 -1.26
CA TYR A 86 4.13 15.10 -2.39
C TYR A 86 3.69 16.42 -2.98
N LEU A 87 3.59 16.47 -4.28
CA LEU A 87 3.11 17.63 -5.03
C LEU A 87 1.93 17.22 -5.90
N TRP A 88 0.77 17.78 -5.64
CA TRP A 88 -0.40 17.68 -6.49
C TRP A 88 -0.43 18.84 -7.47
N ILE A 89 -0.62 18.57 -8.77
CA ILE A 89 -0.72 19.57 -9.81
C ILE A 89 -2.19 19.79 -10.16
N LEU A 90 -2.61 21.05 -10.13
CA LEU A 90 -3.97 21.49 -10.43
C LEU A 90 -3.97 22.36 -11.69
N ASN A 91 -4.70 21.92 -12.71
CA ASN A 91 -4.77 22.55 -14.02
C ASN A 91 -6.12 23.20 -14.31
N ARG A 92 -7.06 23.19 -13.36
CA ARG A 92 -8.41 23.71 -13.51
C ARG A 92 -8.85 24.42 -12.24
N GLU A 93 -9.50 25.59 -12.37
CA GLU A 93 -9.98 26.38 -11.24
C GLU A 93 -10.92 25.60 -10.31
N ARG A 94 -11.79 24.77 -10.89
CA ARG A 94 -12.67 23.91 -10.07
C ARG A 94 -11.92 22.97 -9.13
N ASP A 95 -10.75 22.52 -9.54
CA ASP A 95 -9.92 21.60 -8.73
C ASP A 95 -9.29 22.36 -7.56
N VAL A 96 -8.93 23.63 -7.74
CA VAL A 96 -8.44 24.51 -6.66
C VAL A 96 -9.50 24.62 -5.55
N SER A 97 -10.75 24.93 -5.91
CA SER A 97 -11.85 25.04 -4.94
C SER A 97 -12.16 23.73 -4.20
N ILE A 98 -11.91 22.57 -4.82
CA ILE A 98 -12.02 21.28 -4.16
C ILE A 98 -10.89 21.14 -3.13
N PHE A 99 -9.65 21.48 -3.52
CA PHE A 99 -8.50 21.35 -2.64
C PHE A 99 -8.48 22.36 -1.49
N GLU A 100 -9.11 23.51 -1.60
CA GLU A 100 -9.33 24.42 -0.45
C GLU A 100 -9.98 23.68 0.72
N LYS A 101 -11.10 22.99 0.46
CA LYS A 101 -11.81 22.20 1.48
C LYS A 101 -10.99 21.03 2.01
N ILE A 102 -10.24 20.37 1.12
CA ILE A 102 -9.37 19.24 1.50
C ILE A 102 -8.25 19.72 2.41
N ILE A 103 -7.59 20.82 2.09
CA ILE A 103 -6.52 21.40 2.89
C ILE A 103 -7.02 21.82 4.26
N ASP A 104 -8.19 22.48 4.34
CA ASP A 104 -8.79 22.87 5.61
C ASP A 104 -9.08 21.66 6.50
N PHE A 105 -9.66 20.60 5.92
CA PHE A 105 -9.87 19.34 6.62
C PHE A 105 -8.53 18.74 7.11
N GLN A 106 -7.53 18.65 6.25
CA GLN A 106 -6.22 18.10 6.58
C GLN A 106 -5.53 18.90 7.68
N ARG A 107 -5.60 20.24 7.61
CA ARG A 107 -5.07 21.15 8.66
C ARG A 107 -5.79 20.96 9.98
N SER A 108 -7.09 20.73 9.99
CA SER A 108 -7.83 20.43 11.22
C SER A 108 -7.36 19.16 11.93
N LEU A 109 -6.69 18.25 11.19
CA LEU A 109 -6.05 17.03 11.69
C LEU A 109 -4.53 17.20 11.92
N GLY A 110 -4.01 18.44 11.84
CA GLY A 110 -2.62 18.77 12.13
C GLY A 110 -1.64 18.55 10.99
N LEU A 111 -2.11 18.34 9.74
CA LEU A 111 -1.24 18.30 8.56
C LEU A 111 -0.82 19.71 8.15
N GLN A 112 0.33 19.81 7.49
CA GLN A 112 0.90 21.07 7.00
C GLN A 112 0.73 21.26 5.50
N THR A 113 -0.27 20.60 4.92
CA THR A 113 -0.59 20.69 3.50
C THR A 113 -0.92 22.13 3.12
N ARG A 114 -0.39 22.63 2.00
CA ARG A 114 -0.56 24.01 1.56
C ARG A 114 -0.59 24.14 0.05
N PHE A 115 -1.19 25.20 -0.44
CA PHE A 115 -1.03 25.61 -1.83
C PHE A 115 0.40 26.12 -2.08
N VAL A 116 0.85 25.93 -3.30
CA VAL A 116 2.10 26.43 -3.87
C VAL A 116 1.84 27.03 -5.26
N SER A 117 2.52 28.14 -5.56
CA SER A 117 2.42 28.78 -6.88
C SER A 117 3.21 28.00 -7.96
N PRO A 118 2.97 28.27 -9.25
CA PRO A 118 3.79 27.72 -10.32
C PRO A 118 5.29 28.07 -10.20
N GLU A 119 5.64 29.21 -9.60
CA GLU A 119 7.01 29.64 -9.32
C GLU A 119 7.62 28.76 -8.22
N GLU A 120 6.93 28.56 -7.10
CA GLU A 120 7.37 27.66 -6.03
C GLU A 120 7.50 26.21 -6.53
N ILE A 121 6.62 25.76 -7.45
CA ILE A 121 6.72 24.42 -8.05
C ILE A 121 8.06 24.29 -8.80
N ARG A 122 8.51 25.32 -9.54
CA ARG A 122 9.81 25.25 -10.24
C ARG A 122 11.01 25.17 -9.29
N GLU A 123 10.89 25.74 -8.09
CA GLU A 123 11.91 25.61 -7.04
C GLU A 123 11.92 24.20 -6.41
N ILE A 124 10.74 23.63 -6.17
CA ILE A 124 10.57 22.29 -5.58
C ILE A 124 10.96 21.20 -6.59
N VAL A 125 10.57 21.38 -7.86
CA VAL A 125 10.78 20.43 -8.95
C VAL A 125 11.53 21.11 -10.09
N PRO A 126 12.87 21.06 -10.11
CA PRO A 126 13.67 21.62 -11.18
C PRO A 126 13.31 21.00 -12.55
N TYR A 127 13.42 21.81 -13.60
CA TYR A 127 13.18 21.42 -15.00
C TYR A 127 11.73 21.10 -15.35
N MET A 128 10.78 21.41 -14.46
CA MET A 128 9.36 21.22 -14.73
C MET A 128 8.79 22.40 -15.52
N ASN A 129 8.10 22.12 -16.61
CA ASN A 129 7.27 23.09 -17.31
C ASN A 129 5.97 23.31 -16.56
N THR A 130 5.78 24.50 -16.01
CA THR A 130 4.59 24.87 -15.19
C THR A 130 3.58 25.73 -15.94
N SER A 131 3.74 25.95 -17.25
CA SER A 131 2.91 26.88 -18.04
C SER A 131 1.41 26.56 -18.05
N SER A 132 1.03 25.30 -17.85
CA SER A 132 -0.36 24.84 -17.79
C SER A 132 -0.87 24.62 -16.36
N ILE A 133 -0.08 24.93 -15.35
CA ILE A 133 -0.41 24.69 -13.94
C ILE A 133 -0.99 25.97 -13.35
N ILE A 134 -2.17 25.89 -12.75
CA ILE A 134 -2.81 27.00 -12.04
C ILE A 134 -2.28 27.10 -10.62
N ALA A 135 -2.19 25.96 -9.92
CA ALA A 135 -1.68 25.87 -8.57
C ALA A 135 -1.14 24.45 -8.30
N GLY A 136 -0.31 24.33 -7.28
CA GLY A 136 0.03 23.05 -6.69
C GLY A 136 -0.46 22.93 -5.27
N VAL A 137 -0.52 21.70 -4.76
CA VAL A 137 -0.71 21.43 -3.33
C VAL A 137 0.46 20.58 -2.86
N TYR A 138 1.17 21.07 -1.85
CA TYR A 138 2.37 20.41 -1.33
C TYR A 138 2.13 19.86 0.07
N ASP A 139 2.45 18.58 0.26
CA ASP A 139 2.45 17.89 1.53
C ASP A 139 3.88 17.60 1.97
N PRO A 140 4.44 18.35 2.94
CA PRO A 140 5.83 18.20 3.37
C PRO A 140 6.08 16.95 4.24
N LEU A 141 5.03 16.33 4.82
CA LEU A 141 5.16 15.13 5.64
C LEU A 141 5.25 13.86 4.77
N ALA A 142 4.80 13.95 3.55
CA ALA A 142 4.83 12.85 2.61
C ALA A 142 6.26 12.52 2.12
N GLY A 143 6.42 11.33 1.56
CA GLY A 143 7.72 10.90 1.07
C GLY A 143 7.66 9.58 0.32
N LYS A 144 8.76 8.87 0.29
CA LYS A 144 8.88 7.55 -0.36
C LYS A 144 9.94 6.69 0.31
N ALA A 145 9.79 5.36 0.19
CA ALA A 145 10.76 4.40 0.70
C ALA A 145 11.23 3.43 -0.38
N ASP A 146 12.45 2.89 -0.23
CA ASP A 146 12.93 1.78 -1.07
C ASP A 146 12.16 0.51 -0.71
N ASN A 147 11.20 0.14 -1.53
CA ASN A 147 10.32 -0.99 -1.28
C ASN A 147 11.03 -2.35 -1.31
N PHE A 148 12.10 -2.48 -2.09
CA PHE A 148 12.90 -3.70 -2.17
C PHE A 148 13.71 -3.91 -0.90
N LYS A 149 14.50 -2.91 -0.50
CA LYS A 149 15.32 -2.99 0.71
C LYS A 149 14.45 -3.05 1.96
N ALA A 150 13.36 -2.27 2.02
CA ALA A 150 12.43 -2.31 3.14
C ALA A 150 11.88 -3.71 3.37
N LEU A 151 11.37 -4.36 2.32
CA LEU A 151 10.87 -5.73 2.45
C LEU A 151 11.98 -6.72 2.80
N LEU A 152 13.09 -6.73 2.01
CA LEU A 152 14.09 -7.79 2.11
C LEU A 152 14.89 -7.71 3.40
N ASN A 153 15.22 -6.50 3.89
CA ASN A 153 15.98 -6.35 5.12
C ASN A 153 15.16 -6.76 6.35
N VAL A 154 13.86 -6.41 6.40
CA VAL A 154 12.97 -6.87 7.46
C VAL A 154 12.74 -8.37 7.37
N LEU A 155 12.51 -8.92 6.18
CA LEU A 155 12.34 -10.35 5.96
C LEU A 155 13.56 -11.15 6.43
N ASN A 156 14.76 -10.71 6.06
CA ASN A 156 16.00 -11.33 6.51
C ASN A 156 16.12 -11.34 8.03
N TYR A 157 15.74 -10.23 8.67
CA TYR A 157 15.73 -10.14 10.12
C TYR A 157 14.78 -11.16 10.75
N VAL A 158 13.53 -11.21 10.33
CA VAL A 158 12.53 -12.11 10.95
C VAL A 158 12.87 -13.58 10.73
N VAL A 159 13.40 -13.94 9.55
CA VAL A 159 13.83 -15.31 9.25
C VAL A 159 15.04 -15.70 10.13
N LYS A 160 16.04 -14.83 10.27
CA LYS A 160 17.19 -15.06 11.15
C LYS A 160 16.78 -15.22 12.62
N ASN A 161 15.70 -14.58 13.05
CA ASN A 161 15.19 -14.64 14.41
C ASN A 161 14.07 -15.68 14.62
N GLY A 162 13.91 -16.62 13.70
CA GLY A 162 13.12 -17.83 13.92
C GLY A 162 11.80 -17.95 13.16
N VAL A 163 11.34 -16.91 12.49
CA VAL A 163 10.16 -17.01 11.62
C VAL A 163 10.44 -17.99 10.48
N LYS A 164 9.58 -19.01 10.32
CA LYS A 164 9.71 -20.03 9.27
C LYS A 164 9.05 -19.57 7.98
N LEU A 165 9.83 -19.21 6.98
CA LEU A 165 9.37 -18.81 5.67
C LEU A 165 9.15 -20.04 4.77
N TYR A 166 7.92 -20.17 4.23
CA TYR A 166 7.53 -21.18 3.25
C TYR A 166 7.23 -20.50 1.92
N THR A 167 8.20 -20.42 1.04
CA THR A 167 8.01 -19.97 -0.36
C THR A 167 7.45 -21.09 -1.25
N ASN A 168 6.93 -20.73 -2.43
CA ASN A 168 6.29 -21.69 -3.35
C ASN A 168 5.25 -22.56 -2.64
N THR A 169 4.55 -21.99 -1.66
CA THR A 169 3.57 -22.67 -0.83
C THR A 169 2.23 -21.93 -0.92
N PHE A 170 1.37 -22.43 -1.80
CA PHE A 170 0.04 -21.89 -2.00
C PHE A 170 -0.91 -22.41 -0.93
N VAL A 171 -1.59 -21.51 -0.21
CA VAL A 171 -2.64 -21.87 0.74
C VAL A 171 -3.95 -22.06 -0.03
N ASN A 172 -4.44 -23.29 -0.08
CA ASN A 172 -5.62 -23.69 -0.83
C ASN A 172 -6.90 -23.42 -0.04
N LYS A 173 -6.85 -23.66 1.27
CA LYS A 173 -8.04 -23.64 2.12
C LYS A 173 -7.70 -23.35 3.57
N ILE A 174 -8.58 -22.62 4.26
CA ILE A 174 -8.59 -22.48 5.72
C ILE A 174 -9.49 -23.58 6.28
N ILE A 175 -9.07 -24.26 7.33
CA ILE A 175 -9.86 -25.30 8.01
C ILE A 175 -10.41 -24.75 9.32
N VAL A 176 -11.74 -24.74 9.40
CA VAL A 176 -12.50 -24.23 10.56
C VAL A 176 -13.49 -25.31 10.99
N GLU A 177 -13.61 -25.53 12.28
CA GLU A 177 -14.61 -26.42 12.90
C GLU A 177 -15.22 -25.72 14.12
N ASN A 178 -16.54 -25.63 14.18
CA ASN A 178 -17.27 -24.97 15.26
C ASN A 178 -16.76 -23.54 15.57
N SER A 179 -16.65 -22.71 14.53
CA SER A 179 -16.09 -21.33 14.58
C SER A 179 -14.64 -21.24 15.07
N ARG A 180 -13.91 -22.35 15.17
CA ARG A 180 -12.50 -22.37 15.60
C ARG A 180 -11.57 -22.74 14.47
N LEU A 181 -10.52 -21.97 14.32
CA LEU A 181 -9.43 -22.27 13.40
C LEU A 181 -8.74 -23.59 13.79
N LYS A 182 -8.52 -24.47 12.82
CA LYS A 182 -7.79 -25.74 12.98
C LYS A 182 -6.46 -25.74 12.25
N GLY A 183 -6.36 -24.99 11.17
CA GLY A 183 -5.15 -24.92 10.35
C GLY A 183 -5.43 -24.50 8.92
N ILE A 184 -4.47 -24.78 8.07
CA ILE A 184 -4.53 -24.49 6.64
C ILE A 184 -4.09 -25.68 5.81
N GLU A 185 -4.74 -25.89 4.67
CA GLU A 185 -4.29 -26.78 3.62
C GLU A 185 -3.47 -26.00 2.60
N THR A 186 -2.32 -26.52 2.25
CA THR A 186 -1.40 -25.88 1.30
C THR A 186 -0.98 -26.85 0.21
N SER A 187 -0.34 -26.35 -0.85
CA SER A 187 0.31 -27.19 -1.88
C SER A 187 1.37 -28.15 -1.30
N ASN A 188 1.86 -27.89 -0.09
CA ASN A 188 2.90 -28.65 0.60
C ASN A 188 2.37 -29.44 1.83
N GLY A 189 1.05 -29.67 1.89
CA GLY A 189 0.37 -30.41 2.94
C GLY A 189 -0.31 -29.51 3.97
N PHE A 190 -0.79 -30.14 5.05
CA PHE A 190 -1.50 -29.47 6.12
C PHE A 190 -0.55 -28.88 7.17
N PHE A 191 -0.90 -27.69 7.66
CA PHE A 191 -0.25 -27.01 8.78
C PHE A 191 -1.29 -26.67 9.83
N LYS A 192 -1.05 -27.11 11.06
CA LYS A 192 -1.84 -26.67 12.20
C LYS A 192 -1.37 -25.28 12.62
N VAL A 193 -2.30 -24.34 12.74
CA VAL A 193 -2.03 -22.98 13.22
C VAL A 193 -3.11 -22.57 14.20
N ASN A 194 -2.72 -21.93 15.31
CA ASN A 194 -3.65 -21.52 16.36
C ASN A 194 -4.24 -20.12 16.08
N THR A 195 -3.45 -19.25 15.49
CA THR A 195 -3.85 -17.91 15.05
C THR A 195 -3.45 -17.74 13.58
N LEU A 196 -4.34 -17.19 12.77
CA LEU A 196 -4.09 -16.98 11.34
C LEU A 196 -4.31 -15.52 10.95
N ILE A 197 -3.32 -14.95 10.26
CA ILE A 197 -3.43 -13.62 9.67
C ILE A 197 -3.41 -13.75 8.16
N VAL A 198 -4.45 -13.25 7.48
CA VAL A 198 -4.55 -13.23 6.03
C VAL A 198 -4.11 -11.87 5.50
N ALA A 199 -2.88 -11.82 4.96
CA ALA A 199 -2.26 -10.66 4.33
C ALA A 199 -1.93 -10.94 2.85
N SER A 200 -2.78 -11.73 2.17
CA SER A 200 -2.54 -12.29 0.84
C SER A 200 -2.95 -11.35 -0.31
N GLY A 201 -3.30 -10.09 -0.01
CA GLY A 201 -3.68 -9.08 -1.00
C GLY A 201 -4.79 -9.58 -1.92
N THR A 202 -4.55 -9.58 -3.23
CA THR A 202 -5.53 -10.00 -4.25
C THR A 202 -6.04 -11.44 -4.11
N GLY A 203 -5.38 -12.29 -3.34
CA GLY A 203 -5.82 -13.68 -3.09
C GLY A 203 -6.73 -13.83 -1.87
N SER A 204 -6.95 -12.76 -1.10
CA SER A 204 -7.67 -12.86 0.17
C SER A 204 -9.14 -13.22 0.00
N ARG A 205 -9.83 -12.63 -0.98
CA ARG A 205 -11.25 -12.91 -1.25
C ARG A 205 -11.48 -14.39 -1.56
N ASP A 206 -10.70 -14.95 -2.48
CA ASP A 206 -10.87 -16.35 -2.88
C ASP A 206 -10.56 -17.30 -1.72
N LEU A 207 -9.55 -16.97 -0.92
CA LEU A 207 -9.20 -17.78 0.25
C LEU A 207 -10.31 -17.75 1.31
N LEU A 208 -10.88 -16.58 1.63
CA LEU A 208 -11.95 -16.46 2.63
C LEU A 208 -13.26 -17.13 2.16
N LYS A 209 -13.53 -17.20 0.86
CA LYS A 209 -14.64 -17.98 0.31
C LYS A 209 -14.59 -19.46 0.66
N THR A 210 -13.41 -20.03 0.92
CA THR A 210 -13.28 -21.44 1.34
C THR A 210 -13.92 -21.74 2.69
N ILE A 211 -14.21 -20.71 3.47
CA ILE A 211 -14.91 -20.76 4.76
C ILE A 211 -16.20 -19.94 4.76
N ASN A 212 -16.78 -19.70 3.56
CA ASN A 212 -18.04 -18.98 3.35
C ASN A 212 -18.03 -17.51 3.81
N ILE A 213 -16.87 -16.86 3.83
CA ILE A 213 -16.75 -15.42 4.08
C ILE A 213 -16.46 -14.73 2.76
N ASP A 214 -17.41 -13.92 2.27
CA ASP A 214 -17.19 -13.10 1.07
C ASP A 214 -16.69 -11.71 1.47
N LEU A 215 -15.51 -11.36 0.96
CA LEU A 215 -14.94 -10.02 1.16
C LEU A 215 -15.39 -9.10 0.01
N PRO A 216 -15.83 -7.88 0.30
CA PRO A 216 -16.20 -6.91 -0.73
C PRO A 216 -14.95 -6.30 -1.39
N ILE A 217 -14.15 -7.15 -2.01
CA ILE A 217 -12.90 -6.79 -2.66
C ILE A 217 -12.98 -7.14 -4.13
N GLU A 218 -12.63 -6.19 -4.98
CA GLU A 218 -12.46 -6.41 -6.42
C GLU A 218 -11.04 -6.12 -6.85
N ASN A 219 -10.44 -7.04 -7.60
CA ASN A 219 -9.10 -6.86 -8.14
C ASN A 219 -9.17 -6.05 -9.44
N VAL A 220 -8.59 -4.84 -9.43
CA VAL A 220 -8.57 -3.96 -10.60
C VAL A 220 -7.16 -3.85 -11.15
N PRO A 221 -6.94 -4.13 -12.46
CA PRO A 221 -5.62 -3.94 -13.07
C PRO A 221 -5.15 -2.49 -12.99
N LYS A 222 -3.86 -2.30 -12.66
CA LYS A 222 -3.19 -1.00 -12.62
C LYS A 222 -1.82 -1.11 -13.28
N HIS A 223 -1.43 -0.06 -13.98
CA HIS A 223 -0.26 -0.06 -14.84
C HIS A 223 0.80 0.90 -14.34
N ALA A 224 2.06 0.54 -14.54
CA ALA A 224 3.19 1.40 -14.30
C ALA A 224 4.31 1.12 -15.31
N LEU A 225 5.17 2.12 -15.52
CA LEU A 225 6.42 1.97 -16.26
C LEU A 225 7.59 2.54 -15.45
N ILE A 226 8.80 2.14 -15.81
CA ILE A 226 10.04 2.73 -15.30
C ILE A 226 11.00 2.96 -16.44
N THR A 227 11.68 4.13 -16.41
CA THR A 227 12.71 4.49 -17.37
C THR A 227 14.09 4.03 -16.91
N GLU A 228 15.09 4.26 -17.76
CA GLU A 228 16.49 4.26 -17.37
C GLU A 228 16.75 5.25 -16.22
N ALA A 229 17.89 5.08 -15.55
CA ALA A 229 18.24 5.86 -14.36
C ALA A 229 18.95 7.17 -14.72
N TYR A 230 18.55 8.25 -14.08
CA TYR A 230 19.16 9.56 -14.14
C TYR A 230 19.67 10.02 -12.77
N LYS A 231 20.48 11.08 -12.75
CA LYS A 231 20.86 11.70 -11.48
C LYS A 231 19.60 12.07 -10.68
N TYR A 232 19.56 11.68 -9.40
CA TYR A 232 18.44 11.98 -8.51
C TYR A 232 18.30 13.49 -8.30
N CYS A 233 17.25 14.09 -8.83
CA CYS A 233 16.97 15.53 -8.75
C CYS A 233 15.50 15.87 -8.50
N ILE A 234 14.56 14.96 -8.80
CA ILE A 234 13.13 15.17 -8.57
C ILE A 234 12.77 14.53 -7.22
N LYS A 235 12.69 15.40 -6.20
CA LYS A 235 12.49 14.97 -4.82
C LYS A 235 11.07 14.49 -4.54
N PRO A 236 9.99 15.28 -4.73
CA PRO A 236 8.64 14.84 -4.38
C PRO A 236 8.12 13.76 -5.33
N LEU A 237 7.13 13.02 -4.86
CA LEU A 237 6.22 12.31 -5.75
C LEU A 237 5.20 13.30 -6.27
N ILE A 238 5.01 13.35 -7.58
CA ILE A 238 4.15 14.33 -8.26
C ILE A 238 2.90 13.62 -8.76
N ILE A 239 1.73 14.23 -8.53
CA ILE A 239 0.44 13.74 -9.01
C ILE A 239 -0.22 14.80 -9.88
N ASP A 240 -0.54 14.47 -11.11
CA ASP A 240 -1.46 15.26 -11.92
C ASP A 240 -2.90 14.84 -11.59
N TRP A 241 -3.58 15.70 -10.84
CA TRP A 241 -4.97 15.47 -10.42
C TRP A 241 -5.91 15.29 -11.61
N SER A 242 -5.70 16.05 -12.67
CA SER A 242 -6.60 16.07 -13.83
C SER A 242 -6.60 14.77 -14.63
N SER A 243 -5.48 14.07 -14.67
CA SER A 243 -5.27 12.82 -15.42
C SER A 243 -5.20 11.58 -14.53
N SER A 244 -5.26 11.74 -13.22
CA SER A 244 -5.08 10.65 -12.25
C SER A 244 -3.78 9.88 -12.50
N SER A 245 -2.69 10.63 -12.67
CA SER A 245 -1.37 10.11 -13.02
C SER A 245 -0.33 10.55 -12.01
N TYR A 246 0.68 9.72 -11.78
CA TYR A 246 1.79 10.05 -10.89
C TYR A 246 3.14 9.88 -11.57
N PHE A 247 4.12 10.65 -11.07
CA PHE A 247 5.50 10.63 -11.48
C PHE A 247 6.41 10.64 -10.26
N VAL A 248 7.31 9.69 -10.16
CA VAL A 248 8.27 9.61 -9.07
C VAL A 248 9.65 9.21 -9.55
N GLN A 249 10.66 9.95 -9.17
CA GLN A 249 12.03 9.48 -9.31
C GLN A 249 12.38 8.62 -8.09
N VAL A 250 12.62 7.33 -8.33
CA VAL A 250 13.04 6.41 -7.27
C VAL A 250 14.53 6.57 -6.95
N PHE A 251 14.99 6.07 -5.79
CA PHE A 251 16.33 6.38 -5.27
C PHE A 251 17.49 5.99 -6.18
N HIS A 252 17.34 4.95 -6.98
CA HIS A 252 18.36 4.56 -7.98
C HIS A 252 18.33 5.40 -9.27
N GLY A 253 17.44 6.41 -9.35
CA GLY A 253 17.38 7.37 -10.45
C GLY A 253 16.33 7.09 -11.52
N GLY A 254 15.74 5.91 -11.58
CA GLY A 254 14.67 5.58 -12.53
C GLY A 254 13.43 6.44 -12.32
N LEU A 255 12.73 6.79 -13.41
CA LEU A 255 11.49 7.54 -13.37
C LEU A 255 10.32 6.54 -13.45
N LEU A 256 9.62 6.36 -12.35
CA LEU A 256 8.45 5.49 -12.27
C LEU A 256 7.19 6.31 -12.52
N ILE A 257 6.41 5.91 -13.50
CA ILE A 257 5.22 6.63 -13.96
C ILE A 257 4.02 5.69 -13.92
N GLY A 258 2.94 6.15 -13.28
CA GLY A 258 1.63 5.52 -13.33
C GLY A 258 0.60 6.45 -13.95
N ALA A 259 -0.34 5.89 -14.68
CA ALA A 259 -1.46 6.64 -15.24
C ALA A 259 -2.71 5.75 -15.21
N GLU A 260 -3.84 6.38 -14.94
CA GLU A 260 -5.11 5.67 -14.93
C GLU A 260 -5.45 5.19 -16.34
N MET A 261 -5.86 3.93 -16.43
CA MET A 261 -6.40 3.29 -17.62
C MET A 261 -7.81 2.82 -17.30
N GLU A 262 -8.67 2.82 -18.30
CA GLU A 262 -10.00 2.24 -18.17
C GLU A 262 -9.86 0.71 -18.09
N GLU A 263 -10.01 0.17 -16.89
CA GLU A 263 -9.90 -1.26 -16.59
C GLU A 263 -11.14 -1.75 -15.84
N LYS A 264 -11.60 -2.94 -16.20
CA LYS A 264 -12.76 -3.56 -15.54
C LYS A 264 -12.33 -4.28 -14.26
N PRO A 265 -13.10 -4.18 -13.17
CA PRO A 265 -12.95 -5.04 -11.99
C PRO A 265 -12.97 -6.52 -12.41
N GLY A 266 -12.06 -7.32 -11.84
CA GLY A 266 -11.86 -8.72 -12.22
C GLY A 266 -11.15 -8.94 -13.56
N GLY A 267 -10.76 -7.88 -14.26
CA GLY A 267 -10.01 -7.95 -15.52
C GLY A 267 -8.64 -8.61 -15.36
N ARG A 268 -8.10 -9.16 -16.46
CA ARG A 268 -6.75 -9.74 -16.46
C ARG A 268 -5.68 -8.66 -16.48
N ALA A 269 -4.63 -8.83 -15.66
CA ALA A 269 -3.43 -7.99 -15.72
C ALA A 269 -2.63 -8.31 -17.00
N VAL A 270 -2.86 -7.51 -18.04
CA VAL A 270 -2.18 -7.63 -19.33
C VAL A 270 -1.44 -6.33 -19.61
N ASN A 271 -0.17 -6.43 -19.98
CA ASN A 271 0.62 -5.27 -20.38
C ASN A 271 0.12 -4.75 -21.74
N LYS A 272 -0.32 -3.48 -21.77
CA LYS A 272 -0.87 -2.82 -22.97
C LYS A 272 0.12 -1.78 -23.49
N ILE A 273 0.50 -1.84 -24.75
CA ILE A 273 1.38 -0.84 -25.36
C ILE A 273 0.75 0.57 -25.35
N SER A 274 -0.56 0.66 -25.49
CA SER A 274 -1.32 1.92 -25.40
C SER A 274 -1.13 2.65 -24.08
N TYR A 275 -0.81 1.91 -22.99
CA TYR A 275 -0.49 2.50 -21.71
C TYR A 275 0.78 3.38 -21.79
N LEU A 276 1.82 2.94 -22.50
CA LEU A 276 3.06 3.71 -22.65
C LEU A 276 2.78 5.07 -23.28
N TYR A 277 2.03 5.06 -24.38
CA TYR A 277 1.66 6.31 -25.07
C TYR A 277 0.85 7.23 -24.15
N ARG A 278 -0.13 6.69 -23.41
CA ARG A 278 -0.93 7.49 -22.50
C ARG A 278 -0.08 8.10 -21.39
N ALA A 279 0.71 7.30 -20.70
CA ALA A 279 1.52 7.73 -19.56
C ALA A 279 2.56 8.78 -19.98
N LEU A 280 3.30 8.53 -21.07
CA LEU A 280 4.32 9.44 -21.58
C LEU A 280 3.71 10.74 -22.09
N ASN A 281 2.60 10.71 -22.84
CA ASN A 281 1.93 11.91 -23.35
C ASN A 281 1.42 12.83 -22.22
N ILE A 282 1.07 12.30 -21.07
CA ILE A 282 0.71 13.10 -19.89
C ILE A 282 1.95 13.85 -19.39
N TRP A 283 3.06 13.14 -19.20
CA TRP A 283 4.22 13.68 -18.48
C TRP A 283 5.21 14.45 -19.34
N ILE A 284 5.26 14.22 -20.67
CA ILE A 284 6.04 15.03 -21.61
C ILE A 284 5.63 16.52 -21.59
N LYS A 285 4.38 16.83 -21.28
CA LYS A 285 3.90 18.21 -21.12
C LYS A 285 4.62 18.96 -20.01
N TYR A 286 4.90 18.24 -18.91
CA TYR A 286 5.57 18.78 -17.73
C TYR A 286 7.09 18.63 -17.80
N PHE A 287 7.56 17.59 -18.45
CA PHE A 287 8.98 17.27 -18.64
C PHE A 287 9.27 16.96 -20.11
N PRO A 288 9.45 17.98 -20.99
CA PRO A 288 9.67 17.76 -22.44
C PRO A 288 10.86 16.83 -22.75
N TRP A 289 11.89 16.87 -21.92
CA TRP A 289 13.07 16.01 -22.04
C TRP A 289 12.77 14.50 -21.85
N LEU A 290 11.62 14.17 -21.31
CA LEU A 290 11.17 12.78 -21.14
C LEU A 290 10.98 12.08 -22.50
N ALA A 291 10.77 12.83 -23.58
CA ALA A 291 10.68 12.29 -24.94
C ALA A 291 11.97 11.61 -25.42
N GLU A 292 13.11 11.94 -24.82
CA GLU A 292 14.43 11.38 -25.15
C GLU A 292 14.84 10.23 -24.22
N THR A 293 13.96 9.85 -23.26
CA THR A 293 14.28 8.80 -22.29
C THR A 293 13.86 7.42 -22.78
N HIS A 294 14.58 6.38 -22.32
CA HIS A 294 14.26 5.00 -22.67
C HIS A 294 13.42 4.34 -21.57
N VAL A 295 12.31 3.73 -21.97
CA VAL A 295 11.51 2.89 -21.07
C VAL A 295 12.20 1.53 -20.93
N LEU A 296 12.64 1.18 -19.72
CA LEU A 296 13.27 -0.10 -19.46
C LEU A 296 12.24 -1.21 -19.24
N ARG A 297 11.14 -0.88 -18.58
CA ARG A 297 10.12 -1.85 -18.19
C ARG A 297 8.76 -1.20 -18.01
N TYR A 298 7.71 -1.91 -18.37
CA TYR A 298 6.34 -1.61 -17.95
C TYR A 298 5.65 -2.89 -17.49
N TRP A 299 4.70 -2.74 -16.58
CA TRP A 299 4.02 -3.88 -15.98
C TRP A 299 2.60 -3.53 -15.59
N THR A 300 1.81 -4.57 -15.39
CA THR A 300 0.47 -4.49 -14.79
C THR A 300 0.46 -5.21 -13.46
N GLY A 301 -0.06 -4.57 -12.43
CA GLY A 301 -0.38 -5.15 -11.14
C GLY A 301 -1.87 -5.15 -10.88
N TYR A 302 -2.27 -5.43 -9.65
CA TYR A 302 -3.65 -5.29 -9.21
C TYR A 302 -3.72 -4.43 -7.96
N TYR A 303 -4.79 -3.62 -7.89
CA TYR A 303 -5.29 -3.10 -6.63
C TYR A 303 -6.43 -3.97 -6.15
N ASP A 304 -6.40 -4.34 -4.89
CA ASP A 304 -7.46 -5.03 -4.16
C ASP A 304 -8.44 -3.97 -3.60
N MET A 305 -9.37 -3.53 -4.47
CA MET A 305 -10.27 -2.39 -4.23
C MET A 305 -11.42 -2.79 -3.32
N THR A 306 -11.65 -2.01 -2.27
CA THR A 306 -12.87 -2.05 -1.45
C THR A 306 -13.84 -0.95 -1.86
N PRO A 307 -15.16 -1.04 -1.55
CA PRO A 307 -16.15 -0.05 -1.96
C PRO A 307 -15.92 1.36 -1.42
N ASP A 308 -15.24 1.48 -0.29
CA ASP A 308 -14.95 2.75 0.39
C ASP A 308 -13.48 3.13 0.36
N HIS A 309 -12.66 2.36 -0.38
CA HIS A 309 -11.23 2.55 -0.56
C HIS A 309 -10.39 2.47 0.72
N HIS A 310 -10.96 1.93 1.80
CA HIS A 310 -10.24 1.66 3.06
C HIS A 310 -9.96 0.17 3.19
N PRO A 311 -8.83 -0.21 3.81
CA PRO A 311 -8.49 -1.61 4.00
C PRO A 311 -9.43 -2.31 4.98
N ILE A 312 -9.40 -3.63 4.94
CA ILE A 312 -10.06 -4.50 5.92
C ILE A 312 -8.99 -4.99 6.89
N ILE A 313 -9.07 -4.54 8.15
CA ILE A 313 -8.06 -4.80 9.18
C ILE A 313 -8.73 -5.25 10.47
N GLY A 314 -8.24 -6.34 11.06
CA GLY A 314 -8.70 -6.80 12.36
C GLY A 314 -9.34 -8.20 12.34
N PRO A 315 -9.99 -8.60 13.43
CA PRO A 315 -10.59 -9.93 13.58
C PRO A 315 -11.78 -10.14 12.63
N VAL A 316 -12.08 -11.41 12.42
CA VAL A 316 -13.28 -11.89 11.72
C VAL A 316 -14.22 -12.46 12.75
N ASP A 317 -15.45 -11.95 12.81
CA ASP A 317 -16.41 -12.32 13.86
C ASP A 317 -16.84 -13.79 13.82
N GLU A 318 -16.80 -14.43 12.62
CA GLU A 318 -17.26 -15.81 12.42
C GLU A 318 -16.25 -16.87 12.84
N VAL A 319 -14.98 -16.49 12.99
CA VAL A 319 -13.89 -17.45 13.24
C VAL A 319 -12.92 -16.91 14.28
N ASP A 320 -12.83 -17.57 15.40
CA ASP A 320 -11.89 -17.24 16.46
C ASP A 320 -10.44 -17.29 15.95
N ASN A 321 -9.64 -16.30 16.36
CA ASN A 321 -8.23 -16.19 16.03
C ASN A 321 -7.90 -16.07 14.53
N LEU A 322 -8.86 -15.57 13.71
CA LEU A 322 -8.65 -15.21 12.31
C LEU A 322 -8.63 -13.68 12.15
N TYR A 323 -7.57 -13.16 11.56
CA TYR A 323 -7.37 -11.72 11.35
C TYR A 323 -7.12 -11.42 9.88
N LEU A 324 -7.55 -10.24 9.44
CA LEU A 324 -7.39 -9.76 8.07
C LEU A 324 -6.49 -8.53 8.01
N ALA A 325 -5.68 -8.44 6.95
CA ALA A 325 -4.94 -7.26 6.54
C ALA A 325 -4.93 -7.21 5.00
N THR A 326 -6.01 -6.72 4.39
CA THR A 326 -6.26 -6.83 2.94
C THR A 326 -7.17 -5.71 2.44
N GLY A 327 -7.43 -5.64 1.12
CA GLY A 327 -8.34 -4.65 0.53
C GLY A 327 -7.78 -3.22 0.57
N PHE A 328 -6.51 -3.06 0.33
CA PHE A 328 -5.79 -1.79 0.54
C PHE A 328 -6.05 -0.72 -0.51
N SER A 329 -6.72 -1.04 -1.60
CA SER A 329 -7.07 -0.07 -2.66
C SER A 329 -5.89 0.76 -3.19
N GLY A 330 -4.68 0.15 -3.25
CA GLY A 330 -3.45 0.81 -3.67
C GLY A 330 -2.58 1.35 -2.53
N HIS A 331 -3.08 1.49 -1.31
CA HIS A 331 -2.38 2.13 -0.18
C HIS A 331 -1.62 1.15 0.73
N GLY A 332 -1.56 -0.15 0.37
CA GLY A 332 -1.03 -1.20 1.24
C GLY A 332 0.44 -1.08 1.60
N PHE A 333 1.28 -0.48 0.76
CA PHE A 333 2.68 -0.24 1.08
C PHE A 333 2.81 0.85 2.15
N MET A 334 2.21 2.01 1.91
CA MET A 334 2.36 3.16 2.80
C MET A 334 1.76 2.94 4.21
N MET A 335 0.67 2.17 4.30
CA MET A 335 0.00 1.88 5.58
C MET A 335 0.59 0.69 6.34
N ALA A 336 1.44 -0.12 5.71
CA ALA A 336 1.88 -1.41 6.23
C ALA A 336 2.43 -1.37 7.68
N PRO A 337 3.22 -0.38 8.12
CA PRO A 337 3.70 -0.34 9.50
C PRO A 337 2.58 -0.15 10.53
N ALA A 338 1.66 0.79 10.30
CA ALA A 338 0.53 1.03 11.22
C ALA A 338 -0.45 -0.16 11.24
N VAL A 339 -0.67 -0.80 10.09
CA VAL A 339 -1.46 -2.02 9.98
C VAL A 339 -0.83 -3.16 10.77
N ALA A 340 0.48 -3.37 10.61
CA ALA A 340 1.19 -4.43 11.31
C ALA A 340 1.19 -4.23 12.83
N GLU A 341 1.37 -2.98 13.29
CA GLU A 341 1.23 -2.64 14.70
C GLU A 341 -0.19 -2.93 15.21
N SER A 342 -1.21 -2.57 14.45
CA SER A 342 -2.62 -2.79 14.83
C SER A 342 -3.00 -4.27 14.86
N ILE A 343 -2.54 -5.08 13.91
CA ILE A 343 -2.75 -6.55 13.93
C ILE A 343 -2.07 -7.17 15.15
N ARG A 344 -0.83 -6.76 15.48
CA ARG A 344 -0.17 -7.18 16.71
C ARG A 344 -1.01 -6.84 17.96
N ASP A 345 -1.54 -5.62 18.02
CA ASP A 345 -2.36 -5.18 19.16
C ASP A 345 -3.67 -5.99 19.26
N TYR A 346 -4.33 -6.30 18.15
CA TYR A 346 -5.48 -7.18 18.12
C TYR A 346 -5.15 -8.57 18.67
N VAL A 347 -4.03 -9.15 18.28
CA VAL A 347 -3.61 -10.48 18.75
C VAL A 347 -3.28 -10.47 20.24
N LEU A 348 -2.68 -9.40 20.77
CA LEU A 348 -2.26 -9.31 22.16
C LEU A 348 -3.37 -8.84 23.12
N TYR A 349 -4.16 -7.85 22.67
CA TYR A 349 -5.05 -7.09 23.54
C TYR A 349 -6.53 -7.13 23.10
N GLY A 350 -6.83 -7.78 21.98
CA GLY A 350 -8.17 -7.82 21.38
C GLY A 350 -8.63 -6.51 20.72
N LYS A 351 -7.83 -5.45 20.81
CA LYS A 351 -8.12 -4.14 20.17
C LYS A 351 -6.84 -3.39 19.83
N PRO A 352 -6.82 -2.53 18.80
CA PRO A 352 -5.65 -1.73 18.44
C PRO A 352 -5.51 -0.53 19.39
N LYS A 353 -4.29 -0.10 19.63
CA LYS A 353 -4.02 1.15 20.36
C LYS A 353 -4.41 2.38 19.54
N LEU A 354 -4.27 2.30 18.23
CA LEU A 354 -4.73 3.34 17.31
C LEU A 354 -6.21 3.15 17.02
N GLU A 355 -7.06 3.85 17.78
CA GLU A 355 -8.52 3.65 17.81
C GLU A 355 -9.21 3.72 16.44
N VAL A 356 -8.74 4.59 15.54
CA VAL A 356 -9.32 4.71 14.18
C VAL A 356 -9.27 3.42 13.38
N MET A 357 -8.35 2.50 13.71
CA MET A 357 -8.24 1.18 13.05
C MET A 357 -9.43 0.26 13.38
N GLU A 358 -10.16 0.52 14.47
CA GLU A 358 -11.41 -0.20 14.80
C GLU A 358 -12.49 0.00 13.72
N ASN A 359 -12.51 1.18 13.08
CA ASN A 359 -13.46 1.49 12.02
C ASN A 359 -13.14 0.74 10.70
N MET A 360 -11.95 0.13 10.59
CA MET A 360 -11.50 -0.58 9.38
C MET A 360 -11.82 -2.08 9.37
N LYS A 361 -12.58 -2.60 10.35
CA LYS A 361 -13.00 -4.00 10.37
C LYS A 361 -13.97 -4.34 9.23
N LEU A 362 -14.04 -5.64 8.89
CA LEU A 362 -14.97 -6.17 7.87
C LEU A 362 -16.44 -5.82 8.18
N GLU A 363 -16.79 -5.77 9.46
CA GLU A 363 -18.14 -5.48 9.95
C GLU A 363 -18.75 -4.17 9.42
N ARG A 364 -17.90 -3.15 9.11
CA ARG A 364 -18.39 -1.86 8.57
C ARG A 364 -19.18 -2.01 7.27
N PHE A 365 -18.82 -2.98 6.41
CA PHE A 365 -19.55 -3.26 5.18
C PHE A 365 -20.90 -3.91 5.45
N ARG A 366 -21.00 -4.81 6.43
CA ARG A 366 -22.23 -5.46 6.84
C ARG A 366 -23.20 -4.47 7.49
N LYS A 367 -22.67 -3.55 8.28
CA LYS A 367 -23.44 -2.47 8.94
C LYS A 367 -23.66 -1.24 8.07
N GLN A 368 -23.20 -1.25 6.82
CA GLN A 368 -23.27 -0.13 5.89
C GLN A 368 -22.66 1.18 6.45
N ARG A 369 -21.63 1.08 7.27
CA ARG A 369 -20.89 2.20 7.86
C ARG A 369 -19.62 2.48 7.06
N LEU A 370 -19.79 2.82 5.78
CA LEU A 370 -18.67 3.09 4.89
C LEU A 370 -17.97 4.40 5.27
N ILE A 371 -16.64 4.38 5.18
CA ILE A 371 -15.79 5.55 5.36
C ILE A 371 -15.57 6.19 3.98
N LYS A 372 -15.79 7.51 3.85
CA LYS A 372 -15.61 8.17 2.56
C LYS A 372 -14.18 8.59 2.35
N GLU A 373 -13.57 8.14 1.26
CA GLU A 373 -12.28 8.62 0.76
C GLU A 373 -12.42 9.01 -0.70
N ILE A 374 -11.98 10.21 -1.08
CA ILE A 374 -12.07 10.71 -2.46
C ILE A 374 -10.70 10.79 -3.15
N ILE A 375 -9.60 10.71 -2.41
CA ILE A 375 -8.24 10.73 -2.96
C ILE A 375 -7.71 9.30 -3.07
N VAL A 376 -8.02 8.65 -4.18
CA VAL A 376 -7.66 7.24 -4.44
C VAL A 376 -6.61 7.17 -5.55
N PHE A 377 -5.43 7.73 -5.28
CA PHE A 377 -4.27 7.64 -6.17
C PHE A 377 -3.07 7.18 -5.36
N GLY A 378 -2.31 6.28 -5.95
CA GLY A 378 -1.14 5.79 -5.27
C GLY A 378 -0.11 5.22 -6.20
#